data_2b0350c7927f59ed751b0833ece1a069
#
_entry.id   2b0350c7927f59ed751b0833ece1a069
#
_cell.length_a   1.000
_cell.length_b   1.000
_cell.length_c   1.000
_cell.angle_alpha   90.00
_cell.angle_beta   90.00
_cell.angle_gamma   90.00
#
_symmetry.space_group_name_H-M   'P 1'
#
loop_
_entity.id
_entity.type
_entity.pdbx_description
1 polymer ?
#
loop_
_entity_poly.entity_id
_entity_poly.type
_entity_poly.pdbx_seq_one_letter_code
_entity_poly.pdbx_strand_id
1 'polypeptide(L)'
;MSTNSPLERAIFKRLSQDSEVNSIVGSRISPIVLDQELALPAITYDISTSRPYSDLSGATRLISLDMDFMCMADTFLEASDLGEEVRKNLSGFRGDVLLVLDGGLLNVEILGCTHTNDRTDYAAPVDGGRQGSYIRMLSFLISYRANATG
;
A
#
# COMPACT_ATOMS: atom_id res chain seq x y z
N MET A 1 15.97 -0.07 7.58
CA MET A 1 14.89 -0.05 6.67
C MET A 1 13.87 0.99 7.03
N SER A 2 13.53 1.80 6.12
CA SER A 2 12.62 2.87 6.42
C SER A 2 11.19 2.45 6.18
N THR A 3 10.47 2.24 7.25
CA THR A 3 9.04 2.04 7.15
C THR A 3 8.32 3.34 7.35
N ASN A 4 9.07 4.45 7.37
CA ASN A 4 8.51 5.74 7.70
C ASN A 4 8.43 6.68 6.53
N SER A 5 8.44 6.12 5.32
CA SER A 5 8.23 6.94 4.13
C SER A 5 6.89 7.67 4.27
N PRO A 6 6.83 8.95 3.98
CA PRO A 6 5.57 9.68 4.06
C PRO A 6 4.48 9.03 3.20
N LEU A 7 4.85 8.49 2.04
CA LEU A 7 3.88 7.86 1.17
C LEU A 7 3.29 6.62 1.83
N GLU A 8 4.12 5.79 2.47
CA GLU A 8 3.61 4.58 3.13
C GLU A 8 2.59 4.95 4.18
N ARG A 9 2.88 5.98 4.97
CA ARG A 9 1.94 6.43 5.99
C ARG A 9 0.66 6.97 5.39
N ALA A 10 0.76 7.69 4.29
CA ALA A 10 -0.41 8.26 3.62
C ALA A 10 -1.30 7.15 3.06
N ILE A 11 -0.70 6.16 2.43
CA ILE A 11 -1.45 5.05 1.85
C ILE A 11 -2.08 4.20 2.96
N PHE A 12 -1.32 3.94 4.03
CA PHE A 12 -1.86 3.20 5.17
C PHE A 12 -3.08 3.93 5.75
N LYS A 13 -2.98 5.24 5.91
CA LYS A 13 -4.08 6.04 6.44
C LYS A 13 -5.30 5.94 5.53
N ARG A 14 -5.08 6.07 4.23
CA ARG A 14 -6.17 6.03 3.28
C ARG A 14 -6.87 4.66 3.26
N LEU A 15 -6.09 3.59 3.26
CA LEU A 15 -6.69 2.24 3.27
C LEU A 15 -7.37 1.92 4.59
N SER A 16 -6.77 2.31 5.71
CA SER A 16 -7.36 1.98 7.00
C SER A 16 -8.62 2.79 7.29
N GLN A 17 -8.78 3.93 6.64
CA GLN A 17 -10.00 4.73 6.78
C GLN A 17 -11.10 4.32 5.81
N ASP A 18 -10.81 3.43 4.86
CA ASP A 18 -11.81 2.93 3.93
C ASP A 18 -12.66 1.89 4.65
N SER A 19 -13.96 2.12 4.74
CA SER A 19 -14.83 1.24 5.51
C SER A 19 -14.87 -0.17 4.94
N GLU A 20 -14.78 -0.32 3.62
CA GLU A 20 -14.84 -1.65 3.02
C GLU A 20 -13.55 -2.42 3.29
N VAL A 21 -12.40 -1.78 3.14
CA VAL A 21 -11.12 -2.41 3.44
C VAL A 21 -11.05 -2.75 4.93
N ASN A 22 -11.43 -1.80 5.77
CA ASN A 22 -11.39 -1.99 7.21
C ASN A 22 -12.29 -3.14 7.66
N SER A 23 -13.45 -3.31 7.03
CA SER A 23 -14.36 -4.38 7.39
C SER A 23 -13.76 -5.76 7.10
N ILE A 24 -12.85 -5.85 6.16
CA ILE A 24 -12.24 -7.13 5.78
C ILE A 24 -10.98 -7.41 6.61
N VAL A 25 -10.08 -6.45 6.71
CA VAL A 25 -8.78 -6.69 7.33
C VAL A 25 -8.57 -6.01 8.68
N GLY A 26 -9.45 -5.09 9.06
CA GLY A 26 -9.24 -4.33 10.30
C GLY A 26 -7.92 -3.59 10.26
N SER A 27 -7.06 -3.88 11.21
CA SER A 27 -5.75 -3.24 11.29
C SER A 27 -4.64 -4.09 10.65
N ARG A 28 -4.97 -5.17 9.98
CA ARG A 28 -3.97 -6.06 9.41
C ARG A 28 -3.45 -5.56 8.07
N ILE A 29 -2.87 -4.38 8.08
CA ILE A 29 -2.21 -3.75 6.93
C ILE A 29 -0.81 -3.40 7.40
N SER A 30 0.20 -4.00 6.79
CA SER A 30 1.57 -3.80 7.28
C SER A 30 2.57 -3.94 6.17
N PRO A 31 3.79 -3.44 6.36
CA PRO A 31 4.87 -3.69 5.41
C PRO A 31 5.12 -5.20 5.31
N ILE A 32 5.69 -5.59 4.19
CA ILE A 32 6.00 -7.00 4.01
C ILE A 32 6.97 -7.45 5.10
N VAL A 33 6.70 -8.61 5.68
CA VAL A 33 7.54 -9.15 6.74
C VAL A 33 7.94 -10.56 6.36
N LEU A 34 9.07 -10.98 6.88
CA LEU A 34 9.64 -12.23 6.44
C LEU A 34 9.18 -13.44 7.21
N ASP A 35 8.71 -13.26 8.38
CA ASP A 35 8.26 -14.44 9.10
C ASP A 35 6.91 -14.19 9.68
N GLN A 36 6.07 -14.93 9.43
CA GLN A 36 5.02 -14.84 9.91
C GLN A 36 3.93 -15.48 9.97
N GLU A 37 3.36 -15.46 10.90
CA GLU A 37 2.05 -15.92 11.16
C GLU A 37 1.10 -14.77 11.12
N LEU A 38 0.77 -14.36 9.92
CA LEU A 38 -0.21 -13.32 9.78
C LEU A 38 -1.60 -13.91 9.87
N ALA A 39 -2.45 -13.28 10.65
CA ALA A 39 -3.87 -13.60 10.63
C ALA A 39 -4.43 -13.12 9.30
N LEU A 40 -5.24 -13.96 8.67
CA LEU A 40 -5.83 -13.63 7.37
C LEU A 40 -7.32 -13.31 7.54
N PRO A 41 -7.87 -12.47 6.70
CA PRO A 41 -7.25 -11.78 5.58
C PRO A 41 -6.35 -10.63 6.03
N ALA A 42 -5.39 -10.28 5.20
CA ALA A 42 -4.43 -9.23 5.52
C ALA A 42 -3.90 -8.60 4.24
N ILE A 43 -3.39 -7.39 4.37
CA ILE A 43 -2.71 -6.70 3.27
C ILE A 43 -1.28 -6.43 3.71
N THR A 44 -0.32 -6.81 2.88
CA THR A 44 1.06 -6.37 3.07
C THR A 44 1.47 -5.55 1.86
N TYR A 45 2.43 -4.67 2.04
CA TYR A 45 2.86 -3.82 0.94
C TYR A 45 4.38 -3.70 0.91
N ASP A 46 4.89 -3.33 -0.25
CA ASP A 46 6.31 -3.17 -0.45
C ASP A 46 6.53 -2.16 -1.56
N ILE A 47 7.65 -1.45 -1.49
CA ILE A 47 8.04 -0.53 -2.54
C ILE A 47 9.13 -1.22 -3.35
N SER A 48 8.83 -1.49 -4.61
CA SER A 48 9.76 -2.23 -5.45
C SER A 48 10.76 -1.33 -6.17
N THR A 49 10.37 -0.11 -6.51
CA THR A 49 11.24 0.81 -7.23
C THR A 49 10.89 2.24 -6.84
N SER A 50 11.90 3.05 -6.60
CA SER A 50 11.68 4.47 -6.31
C SER A 50 12.48 5.29 -7.32
N ARG A 51 11.82 6.28 -7.93
CA ARG A 51 12.43 7.12 -8.95
C ARG A 51 12.28 8.58 -8.55
N PRO A 52 13.27 9.12 -7.83
CA PRO A 52 13.20 10.54 -7.51
C PRO A 52 13.44 11.38 -8.76
N TYR A 53 12.65 12.44 -8.89
CA TYR A 53 12.85 13.38 -9.97
C TYR A 53 13.45 14.66 -9.40
N SER A 54 14.40 15.22 -10.13
CA SER A 54 14.89 16.54 -9.82
C SER A 54 14.89 17.33 -11.11
N ASP A 55 14.40 18.56 -11.05
CA ASP A 55 14.47 19.41 -12.20
C ASP A 55 15.68 20.34 -12.08
N LEU A 56 15.85 21.18 -13.07
CA LEU A 56 17.02 22.06 -13.11
C LEU A 56 17.02 23.11 -12.00
N SER A 57 15.85 23.41 -11.47
CA SER A 57 15.76 24.39 -10.38
C SER A 57 16.02 23.74 -9.04
N GLY A 58 15.97 22.43 -8.96
CA GLY A 58 16.11 21.73 -7.70
C GLY A 58 14.93 21.89 -6.77
N ALA A 59 13.87 22.52 -7.24
CA ALA A 59 12.73 22.83 -6.37
C ALA A 59 11.69 21.73 -6.33
N THR A 60 11.65 20.88 -7.34
CA THR A 60 10.65 19.84 -7.43
C THR A 60 11.07 18.65 -6.60
N ARG A 61 10.20 18.26 -5.69
CA ARG A 61 10.46 17.09 -4.86
C ARG A 61 9.48 15.98 -5.23
N LEU A 62 9.30 15.82 -6.52
CA LEU A 62 8.41 14.80 -7.03
C LEU A 62 9.11 13.45 -7.01
N ILE A 63 8.43 12.49 -6.47
CA ILE A 63 8.95 11.13 -6.41
C ILE A 63 7.91 10.21 -7.05
N SER A 64 8.37 9.33 -7.91
CA SER A 64 7.53 8.27 -8.44
C SER A 64 8.08 6.94 -7.95
N LEU A 65 7.18 6.06 -7.55
CA LEU A 65 7.61 4.74 -7.11
C LEU A 65 6.58 3.70 -7.48
N ASP A 66 7.04 2.45 -7.51
CA ASP A 66 6.17 1.31 -7.71
C ASP A 66 5.91 0.68 -6.36
N MET A 67 4.65 0.56 -6.01
CA MET A 67 4.23 0.00 -4.73
C MET A 67 3.36 -1.22 -5.00
N ASP A 68 3.71 -2.32 -4.37
CA ASP A 68 3.00 -3.57 -4.53
C ASP A 68 2.19 -3.87 -3.29
N PHE A 69 0.96 -4.34 -3.50
CA PHE A 69 0.08 -4.73 -2.40
C PHE A 69 -0.24 -6.20 -2.56
N MET A 70 -0.08 -6.95 -1.49
CA MET A 70 -0.43 -8.37 -1.48
C MET A 70 -1.64 -8.53 -0.59
N CYS A 71 -2.76 -8.87 -1.20
CA CYS A 71 -4.02 -9.08 -0.50
C CYS A 71 -4.18 -10.58 -0.31
N MET A 72 -4.03 -11.03 0.93
CA MET A 72 -3.96 -12.44 1.25
C MET A 72 -5.19 -12.90 2.01
N ALA A 73 -5.69 -14.08 1.65
CA ALA A 73 -6.85 -14.64 2.31
C ALA A 73 -6.85 -16.15 2.20
N ASP A 74 -7.72 -16.79 2.98
CA ASP A 74 -7.83 -18.25 2.97
C ASP A 74 -8.54 -18.79 1.75
N THR A 75 -9.33 -17.96 1.06
CA THR A 75 -10.03 -18.39 -0.15
C THR A 75 -9.70 -17.45 -1.30
N PHE A 76 -9.83 -17.97 -2.50
CA PHE A 76 -9.62 -17.19 -3.71
C PHE A 76 -10.57 -16.00 -3.77
N LEU A 77 -11.84 -16.25 -3.48
CA LEU A 77 -12.85 -15.21 -3.59
C LEU A 77 -12.57 -14.07 -2.61
N GLU A 78 -12.19 -14.41 -1.40
CA GLU A 78 -11.91 -13.40 -0.38
C GLU A 78 -10.68 -12.56 -0.75
N ALA A 79 -9.62 -13.22 -1.27
CA ALA A 79 -8.44 -12.49 -1.73
C ALA A 79 -8.79 -11.57 -2.90
N SER A 80 -9.61 -12.07 -3.81
CA SER A 80 -10.04 -11.30 -4.98
C SER A 80 -10.87 -10.08 -4.55
N ASP A 81 -11.81 -10.27 -3.63
CA ASP A 81 -12.65 -9.18 -3.15
C ASP A 81 -11.83 -8.13 -2.43
N LEU A 82 -10.89 -8.57 -1.60
CA LEU A 82 -10.02 -7.64 -0.90
C LEU A 82 -9.20 -6.81 -1.89
N GLY A 83 -8.62 -7.49 -2.89
CA GLY A 83 -7.86 -6.78 -3.91
C GLY A 83 -8.71 -5.78 -4.68
N GLU A 84 -9.97 -6.13 -4.93
CA GLU A 84 -10.87 -5.23 -5.63
C GLU A 84 -11.14 -3.96 -4.82
N GLU A 85 -11.28 -4.09 -3.51
CA GLU A 85 -11.48 -2.92 -2.66
C GLU A 85 -10.23 -2.03 -2.63
N VAL A 86 -9.04 -2.62 -2.61
CA VAL A 86 -7.81 -1.86 -2.69
C VAL A 86 -7.71 -1.13 -4.04
N ARG A 87 -8.04 -1.84 -5.13
CA ARG A 87 -8.01 -1.24 -6.46
C ARG A 87 -8.97 -0.06 -6.56
N LYS A 88 -10.18 -0.20 -6.05
CA LYS A 88 -11.16 0.88 -6.10
C LYS A 88 -10.70 2.09 -5.31
N ASN A 89 -10.03 1.85 -4.19
CA ASN A 89 -9.57 2.94 -3.33
C ASN A 89 -8.43 3.71 -3.96
N LEU A 90 -7.48 3.01 -4.57
CA LEU A 90 -6.24 3.63 -5.01
C LEU A 90 -6.18 3.98 -6.49
N SER A 91 -6.83 3.19 -7.34
CA SER A 91 -6.69 3.41 -8.79
C SER A 91 -7.25 4.77 -9.19
N GLY A 92 -6.41 5.60 -9.78
CA GLY A 92 -6.81 6.93 -10.22
C GLY A 92 -6.88 7.96 -9.10
N PHE A 93 -6.49 7.61 -7.90
CA PHE A 93 -6.57 8.57 -6.79
C PHE A 93 -5.60 9.72 -6.98
N ARG A 94 -6.08 10.92 -6.75
CA ARG A 94 -5.28 12.14 -6.70
C ARG A 94 -5.82 12.98 -5.56
N GLY A 95 -4.93 13.56 -4.78
CA GLY A 95 -5.38 14.40 -3.68
C GLY A 95 -4.36 14.46 -2.58
N ASP A 96 -4.73 15.14 -1.52
CA ASP A 96 -3.86 15.37 -0.39
C ASP A 96 -4.19 14.43 0.75
N VAL A 97 -3.17 13.92 1.43
CA VAL A 97 -3.35 13.18 2.66
C VAL A 97 -2.51 13.90 3.72
N LEU A 98 -3.17 14.41 4.73
CA LEU A 98 -2.50 15.14 5.79
C LEU A 98 -2.11 14.18 6.90
N LEU A 99 -0.83 14.18 7.24
CA LEU A 99 -0.31 13.35 8.32
C LEU A 99 0.00 14.22 9.52
N VAL A 100 -0.37 13.74 10.69
CA VAL A 100 -0.04 14.40 11.95
C VAL A 100 1.14 13.64 12.56
N LEU A 101 2.28 14.28 12.62
CA LEU A 101 3.51 13.66 13.10
C LEU A 101 3.98 14.40 14.35
N ASP A 102 4.92 13.79 15.06
CA ASP A 102 5.44 14.40 16.28
C ASP A 102 6.05 15.78 16.04
N GLY A 103 6.65 15.97 14.89
CA GLY A 103 7.27 17.25 14.56
C GLY A 103 6.35 18.25 13.89
N GLY A 104 5.06 17.95 13.76
CA GLY A 104 4.11 18.86 13.12
C GLY A 104 3.28 18.15 12.07
N LEU A 105 2.81 18.90 11.08
CA LEU A 105 1.96 18.39 10.04
C LEU A 105 2.74 18.18 8.75
N LEU A 106 2.43 17.13 8.06
CA LEU A 106 3.04 16.84 6.76
C LEU A 106 1.93 16.53 5.77
N ASN A 107 1.89 17.26 4.67
CA ASN A 107 0.92 17.00 3.62
C ASN A 107 1.58 16.17 2.53
N VAL A 108 0.99 15.02 2.24
CA VAL A 108 1.43 14.17 1.14
C VAL A 108 0.47 14.40 -0.02
N GLU A 109 0.96 15.00 -1.07
CA GLU A 109 0.16 15.28 -2.25
C GLU A 109 0.36 14.16 -3.24
N ILE A 110 -0.69 13.38 -3.48
CA ILE A 110 -0.65 12.30 -4.46
C ILE A 110 -1.06 12.89 -5.80
N LEU A 111 -0.13 12.86 -6.74
CA LEU A 111 -0.37 13.45 -8.06
C LEU A 111 -0.89 12.42 -9.05
N GLY A 112 -0.70 11.17 -8.79
CA GLY A 112 -1.24 10.11 -9.60
C GLY A 112 -1.03 8.76 -8.93
N CYS A 113 -1.93 7.85 -9.20
CA CYS A 113 -1.85 6.49 -8.68
C CYS A 113 -2.42 5.58 -9.77
N THR A 114 -1.54 4.96 -10.53
CA THR A 114 -1.91 4.19 -11.71
C THR A 114 -1.73 2.70 -11.45
N HIS A 115 -2.81 1.95 -11.66
CA HIS A 115 -2.77 0.50 -11.50
C HIS A 115 -2.00 -0.08 -12.68
N THR A 116 -0.90 -0.77 -12.42
CA THR A 116 0.00 -1.23 -13.46
C THR A 116 0.05 -2.74 -13.63
N ASN A 117 -0.25 -3.49 -12.58
CA ASN A 117 -0.19 -4.95 -12.66
C ASN A 117 -1.13 -5.57 -11.66
N ASP A 118 -1.63 -6.76 -11.98
CA ASP A 118 -2.61 -7.43 -11.15
C ASP A 118 -2.51 -8.93 -11.45
N ARG A 119 -2.29 -9.73 -10.44
CA ARG A 119 -2.23 -11.18 -10.62
C ARG A 119 -2.62 -11.88 -9.33
N THR A 120 -3.04 -13.14 -9.46
CA THR A 120 -3.41 -13.95 -8.32
C THR A 120 -2.51 -15.18 -8.26
N ASP A 121 -2.00 -15.45 -7.08
CA ASP A 121 -1.15 -16.60 -6.82
C ASP A 121 -1.69 -17.37 -5.64
N TYR A 122 -1.21 -18.59 -5.51
CA TYR A 122 -1.53 -19.43 -4.37
C TYR A 122 -0.22 -19.77 -3.66
N ALA A 123 -0.18 -19.51 -2.37
CA ALA A 123 0.98 -19.86 -1.55
C ALA A 123 0.68 -21.17 -0.83
N ALA A 124 1.47 -22.19 -1.14
CA ALA A 124 1.29 -23.51 -0.52
C ALA A 124 1.56 -23.44 0.98
N PRO A 125 0.95 -24.33 1.77
CA PRO A 125 1.20 -24.34 3.20
C PRO A 125 2.63 -24.76 3.49
N VAL A 126 3.18 -24.20 4.57
CA VAL A 126 4.51 -24.61 5.04
C VAL A 126 4.35 -25.76 6.00
N ASP A 127 5.43 -26.56 6.12
CA ASP A 127 5.41 -27.71 7.00
C ASP A 127 5.01 -27.32 8.41
N GLY A 128 4.06 -28.07 8.96
CA GLY A 128 3.59 -27.84 10.32
C GLY A 128 2.76 -26.59 10.48
N GLY A 129 2.47 -25.92 9.40
CA GLY A 129 1.79 -24.65 9.47
C GLY A 129 0.36 -24.70 9.03
N ARG A 130 -0.15 -23.53 8.78
CA ARG A 130 -1.53 -23.37 8.33
C ARG A 130 -1.70 -23.85 6.91
N GLN A 131 -2.93 -23.91 6.48
CA GLN A 131 -3.26 -24.16 5.10
C GLN A 131 -2.67 -23.07 4.22
N GLY A 132 -2.57 -23.36 2.95
CA GLY A 132 -2.12 -22.37 1.99
C GLY A 132 -3.05 -21.18 1.93
N SER A 133 -2.60 -20.14 1.27
CA SER A 133 -3.37 -18.92 1.14
C SER A 133 -3.37 -18.45 -0.30
N TYR A 134 -4.38 -17.67 -0.64
CA TYR A 134 -4.47 -17.03 -1.95
C TYR A 134 -3.98 -15.59 -1.82
N ILE A 135 -3.26 -15.14 -2.81
CA ILE A 135 -2.67 -13.81 -2.81
C ILE A 135 -3.06 -13.12 -4.10
N ARG A 136 -3.74 -11.99 -4.00
CA ARG A 136 -3.91 -11.13 -5.16
C ARG A 136 -2.92 -9.99 -5.03
N MET A 137 -2.03 -9.88 -5.99
CA MET A 137 -0.99 -8.85 -5.99
C MET A 137 -1.39 -7.74 -6.93
N LEU A 138 -1.39 -6.52 -6.43
CA LEU A 138 -1.66 -5.35 -7.26
C LEU A 138 -0.48 -4.42 -7.17
N SER A 139 -0.09 -3.88 -8.31
CA SER A 139 1.01 -2.92 -8.37
C SER A 139 0.50 -1.58 -8.84
N PHE A 140 1.01 -0.52 -8.25
CA PHE A 140 0.63 0.84 -8.61
C PHE A 140 1.87 1.68 -8.81
N LEU A 141 1.85 2.51 -9.84
CA LEU A 141 2.84 3.56 -10.00
C LEU A 141 2.27 4.81 -9.35
N ILE A 142 2.92 5.29 -8.32
CA ILE A 142 2.43 6.42 -7.54
C ILE A 142 3.42 7.57 -7.62
N SER A 143 2.91 8.73 -7.99
CA SER A 143 3.71 9.95 -8.02
C SER A 143 3.21 10.88 -6.93
N TYR A 144 4.12 11.38 -6.12
CA TYR A 144 3.74 12.21 -4.99
C TYR A 144 4.84 13.19 -4.61
N ARG A 145 4.48 14.15 -3.79
CA ARG A 145 5.45 14.98 -3.09
C ARG A 145 4.93 15.24 -1.68
N ALA A 146 5.85 15.43 -0.76
CA ALA A 146 5.51 15.64 0.63
C ALA A 146 6.00 17.03 1.05
N ASN A 147 5.10 17.81 1.63
CA ASN A 147 5.39 19.18 2.01
C ASN A 147 5.03 19.39 3.47
N ALA A 148 5.98 19.92 4.22
CA ALA A 148 5.69 20.32 5.58
C ALA A 148 4.72 21.50 5.56
N THR A 149 3.71 21.46 6.42
CA THR A 149 2.75 22.54 6.54
C THR A 149 2.86 23.15 7.92
N GLY A 150 2.72 24.39 7.96
CA GLY A 150 2.72 25.09 9.23
C GLY A 150 3.92 25.87 9.56
#